data_9ee44a254c7d4d0660afee40bd8dec6d
#
_entry.id   9ee44a254c7d4d0660afee40bd8dec6d
#
_cell.length_a   1.000
_cell.length_b   1.000
_cell.length_c   1.000
_cell.angle_alpha   90.00
_cell.angle_beta   90.00
_cell.angle_gamma   90.00
#
_symmetry.space_group_name_H-M   'P 1'
#
loop_
_entity.id
_entity.type
_entity.pdbx_description
1 polymer ?
#
loop_
_entity_poly.entity_id
_entity_poly.type
_entity_poly.pdbx_seq_one_letter_code
_entity_poly.pdbx_strand_id
1 'polypeptide(L)'
;MENDGGIGLVLSGGGAKGAFQAGVWKAMHELGLIDRVRAISGTSVGALNAAAFAAVGDPEEICHFWRTRAEEVATPNLRNLSLDSLRRAAENVLAGKAFPFHGLLDRSVLEGLIRELMPAEWPSDAPEVVATSLECRGGLFGELDSSSYRRKRFRIGEEPDAEKRLQELIASAAIPWGFDPVEIDGRRYVDGGWDEKGGENVPLTPILQDCPNVSTIVVVRSNSAEIEPEPLKAQGSEGKTLIEVRPSATLKGPFNTLSGFVPDADFIRNLPFLAPLADNLDAIDRQLRIWSGTFAFDGGSMSRFVRQGYADGLAALRRLRPKEKLNWDTL
;
A
#
# COMPACT_ATOMS: atom_id res chain seq x y z
N MET A 1 -36.76 3.45 -6.50
CA MET A 1 -35.52 3.02 -7.19
C MET A 1 -34.42 3.14 -6.15
N GLU A 2 -34.02 2.00 -5.54
CA GLU A 2 -32.84 2.01 -4.67
C GLU A 2 -31.66 2.46 -5.54
N ASN A 3 -30.99 3.51 -5.10
CA ASN A 3 -29.86 4.08 -5.79
C ASN A 3 -28.72 3.05 -5.75
N ASP A 4 -28.63 2.22 -6.77
CA ASP A 4 -27.61 1.17 -6.93
C ASP A 4 -26.28 1.81 -7.32
N GLY A 5 -25.93 2.82 -6.55
CA GLY A 5 -24.73 3.61 -6.74
C GLY A 5 -23.46 2.77 -6.70
N GLY A 6 -22.50 3.13 -7.54
CA GLY A 6 -21.21 2.45 -7.64
C GLY A 6 -20.45 2.37 -6.32
N ILE A 7 -19.50 1.46 -6.24
CA ILE A 7 -18.54 1.30 -5.15
C ILE A 7 -17.22 1.97 -5.54
N GLY A 8 -16.71 2.82 -4.67
CA GLY A 8 -15.31 3.26 -4.68
C GLY A 8 -14.50 2.42 -3.70
N LEU A 9 -13.39 1.87 -4.15
CA LEU A 9 -12.50 1.06 -3.31
C LEU A 9 -11.24 1.86 -3.00
N VAL A 10 -10.87 1.92 -1.73
CA VAL A 10 -9.67 2.62 -1.25
C VAL A 10 -8.75 1.60 -0.60
N LEU A 11 -7.52 1.49 -1.10
CA LEU A 11 -6.52 0.53 -0.67
C LEU A 11 -5.32 1.24 -0.05
N SER A 12 -5.10 1.04 1.25
CA SER A 12 -3.95 1.64 1.93
C SER A 12 -2.62 1.03 1.53
N GLY A 13 -1.54 1.76 1.73
CA GLY A 13 -0.19 1.20 1.70
C GLY A 13 0.06 0.16 2.79
N GLY A 14 1.17 -0.59 2.69
CA GLY A 14 1.52 -1.56 3.73
C GLY A 14 2.39 -2.74 3.30
N GLY A 15 3.03 -2.71 2.13
CA GLY A 15 3.95 -3.76 1.66
C GLY A 15 3.29 -5.14 1.62
N ALA A 16 3.88 -6.14 2.26
CA ALA A 16 3.38 -7.52 2.30
C ALA A 16 1.94 -7.66 2.82
N LYS A 17 1.43 -6.67 3.57
CA LYS A 17 0.03 -6.64 4.02
C LYS A 17 -0.97 -6.48 2.87
N GLY A 18 -0.51 -6.16 1.66
CA GLY A 18 -1.32 -6.21 0.44
C GLY A 18 -1.99 -7.56 0.19
N ALA A 19 -1.43 -8.65 0.69
CA ALA A 19 -2.05 -9.97 0.66
C ALA A 19 -3.42 -10.01 1.39
N PHE A 20 -3.60 -9.21 2.44
CA PHE A 20 -4.88 -9.02 3.11
C PHE A 20 -5.91 -8.39 2.16
N GLN A 21 -5.50 -7.37 1.39
CA GLN A 21 -6.38 -6.71 0.42
C GLN A 21 -6.84 -7.67 -0.68
N ALA A 22 -5.96 -8.57 -1.15
CA ALA A 22 -6.34 -9.64 -2.09
C ALA A 22 -7.42 -10.57 -1.50
N GLY A 23 -7.31 -10.90 -0.22
CA GLY A 23 -8.35 -11.64 0.50
C GLY A 23 -9.69 -10.90 0.56
N VAL A 24 -9.66 -9.58 0.83
CA VAL A 24 -10.87 -8.75 0.80
C VAL A 24 -11.48 -8.69 -0.59
N TRP A 25 -10.66 -8.58 -1.65
CA TRP A 25 -11.14 -8.64 -3.04
C TRP A 25 -11.86 -9.95 -3.35
N LYS A 26 -11.31 -11.08 -2.90
CA LYS A 26 -11.98 -12.39 -2.99
C LYS A 26 -13.34 -12.39 -2.28
N ALA A 27 -13.43 -11.81 -1.09
CA ALA A 27 -14.71 -11.67 -0.38
C ALA A 27 -15.71 -10.80 -1.13
N MET A 28 -15.25 -9.70 -1.75
CA MET A 28 -16.10 -8.83 -2.58
C MET A 28 -16.63 -9.58 -3.81
N HIS A 29 -15.81 -10.41 -4.43
CA HIS A 29 -16.23 -11.26 -5.56
C HIS A 29 -17.34 -12.23 -5.13
N GLU A 30 -17.14 -12.96 -4.04
CA GLU A 30 -18.13 -13.93 -3.54
C GLU A 30 -19.46 -13.27 -3.13
N LEU A 31 -19.40 -12.01 -2.67
CA LEU A 31 -20.57 -11.22 -2.35
C LEU A 31 -21.23 -10.56 -3.58
N GLY A 32 -20.69 -10.72 -4.79
CA GLY A 32 -21.20 -10.10 -6.02
C GLY A 32 -21.05 -8.57 -6.03
N LEU A 33 -19.97 -8.05 -5.42
CA LEU A 33 -19.73 -6.61 -5.29
C LEU A 33 -18.76 -6.05 -6.31
N ILE A 34 -17.92 -6.88 -6.93
CA ILE A 34 -16.85 -6.39 -7.81
C ILE A 34 -17.39 -5.69 -9.06
N ASP A 35 -18.51 -6.19 -9.63
CA ASP A 35 -19.14 -5.57 -10.82
C ASP A 35 -19.72 -4.17 -10.54
N ARG A 36 -19.81 -3.79 -9.27
CA ARG A 36 -20.26 -2.47 -8.82
C ARG A 36 -19.11 -1.50 -8.58
N VAL A 37 -17.86 -1.97 -8.60
CA VAL A 37 -16.68 -1.11 -8.42
C VAL A 37 -16.53 -0.21 -9.63
N ARG A 38 -16.47 1.10 -9.40
CA ARG A 38 -16.34 2.12 -10.46
C ARG A 38 -14.98 2.80 -10.44
N ALA A 39 -14.37 2.88 -9.26
CA ALA A 39 -13.06 3.48 -9.10
C ALA A 39 -12.31 2.82 -7.95
N ILE A 40 -11.00 2.72 -8.08
CA ILE A 40 -10.10 2.19 -7.08
C ILE A 40 -8.96 3.19 -6.88
N SER A 41 -8.74 3.64 -5.66
CA SER A 41 -7.56 4.44 -5.32
C SER A 41 -6.64 3.64 -4.42
N GLY A 42 -5.35 3.74 -4.65
CA GLY A 42 -4.35 3.00 -3.88
C GLY A 42 -3.07 3.78 -3.66
N THR A 43 -2.37 3.44 -2.59
CA THR A 43 -1.03 3.94 -2.29
C THR A 43 -0.10 2.75 -2.06
N SER A 44 1.14 2.81 -2.57
CA SER A 44 2.12 1.75 -2.38
C SER A 44 1.58 0.40 -2.91
N VAL A 45 1.67 -0.65 -2.12
CA VAL A 45 1.05 -1.95 -2.44
C VAL A 45 -0.44 -1.83 -2.77
N GLY A 46 -1.14 -0.87 -2.16
CA GLY A 46 -2.54 -0.61 -2.49
C GLY A 46 -2.74 -0.14 -3.92
N ALA A 47 -1.79 0.62 -4.51
CA ALA A 47 -1.81 1.00 -5.92
C ALA A 47 -1.54 -0.20 -6.84
N LEU A 48 -0.62 -1.09 -6.45
CA LEU A 48 -0.34 -2.33 -7.19
C LEU A 48 -1.58 -3.24 -7.21
N ASN A 49 -2.21 -3.45 -6.05
CA ASN A 49 -3.44 -4.21 -5.95
C ASN A 49 -4.61 -3.54 -6.69
N ALA A 50 -4.73 -2.20 -6.64
CA ALA A 50 -5.75 -1.47 -7.39
C ALA A 50 -5.66 -1.76 -8.89
N ALA A 51 -4.45 -1.74 -9.44
CA ALA A 51 -4.20 -2.08 -10.84
C ALA A 51 -4.50 -3.56 -11.13
N ALA A 52 -4.07 -4.48 -10.26
CA ALA A 52 -4.35 -5.91 -10.41
C ALA A 52 -5.86 -6.20 -10.36
N PHE A 53 -6.60 -5.59 -9.43
CA PHE A 53 -8.05 -5.77 -9.29
C PHE A 53 -8.80 -5.25 -10.51
N ALA A 54 -8.36 -4.12 -11.07
CA ALA A 54 -8.98 -3.51 -12.22
C ALA A 54 -8.64 -4.24 -13.54
N ALA A 55 -7.39 -4.69 -13.72
CA ALA A 55 -6.90 -5.19 -14.99
C ALA A 55 -6.96 -6.73 -15.12
N VAL A 56 -6.69 -7.46 -14.03
CA VAL A 56 -6.78 -8.94 -14.00
C VAL A 56 -8.18 -9.36 -13.54
N GLY A 57 -8.68 -8.77 -12.47
CA GLY A 57 -10.01 -8.99 -11.92
C GLY A 57 -10.20 -10.32 -11.19
N ASP A 58 -9.56 -11.41 -11.65
CA ASP A 58 -9.72 -12.76 -11.06
C ASP A 58 -9.11 -12.84 -9.65
N PRO A 59 -9.95 -13.00 -8.61
CA PRO A 59 -9.45 -13.03 -7.23
C PRO A 59 -8.63 -14.27 -6.91
N GLU A 60 -8.84 -15.40 -7.59
CA GLU A 60 -8.04 -16.62 -7.35
C GLU A 60 -6.63 -16.46 -7.92
N GLU A 61 -6.51 -15.89 -9.11
CA GLU A 61 -5.22 -15.59 -9.72
C GLU A 61 -4.42 -14.61 -8.86
N ILE A 62 -5.05 -13.52 -8.41
CA ILE A 62 -4.42 -12.52 -7.55
C ILE A 62 -4.02 -13.13 -6.20
N CYS A 63 -4.88 -13.92 -5.57
CA CYS A 63 -4.55 -14.60 -4.32
C CYS A 63 -3.45 -15.64 -4.51
N HIS A 64 -3.41 -16.34 -5.65
CA HIS A 64 -2.35 -17.27 -6.00
C HIS A 64 -1.01 -16.55 -6.14
N PHE A 65 -0.98 -15.45 -6.89
CA PHE A 65 0.20 -14.60 -7.05
C PHE A 65 0.78 -14.18 -5.68
N TRP A 66 -0.06 -13.67 -4.78
CA TRP A 66 0.37 -13.29 -3.44
C TRP A 66 0.98 -14.44 -2.64
N ARG A 67 0.44 -15.66 -2.77
CA ARG A 67 0.92 -16.84 -2.03
C ARG A 67 2.23 -17.41 -2.56
N THR A 68 2.50 -17.24 -3.85
CA THR A 68 3.58 -17.96 -4.55
C THR A 68 4.70 -17.08 -5.06
N ARG A 69 4.44 -15.80 -5.35
CA ARG A 69 5.40 -14.91 -6.01
C ARG A 69 5.83 -13.71 -5.16
N ALA A 70 5.02 -13.32 -4.17
CA ALA A 70 5.30 -12.13 -3.37
C ALA A 70 6.64 -12.21 -2.60
N GLU A 71 7.11 -13.41 -2.27
CA GLU A 71 8.41 -13.63 -1.61
C GLU A 71 9.59 -13.06 -2.42
N GLU A 72 9.49 -13.07 -3.74
CA GLU A 72 10.54 -12.57 -4.65
C GLU A 72 10.79 -11.06 -4.47
N VAL A 73 9.79 -10.28 -4.02
CA VAL A 73 9.92 -8.84 -3.76
C VAL A 73 11.00 -8.54 -2.70
N ALA A 74 11.24 -9.47 -1.78
CA ALA A 74 12.25 -9.33 -0.74
C ALA A 74 13.69 -9.60 -1.22
N THR A 75 13.92 -9.74 -2.52
CA THR A 75 15.26 -9.98 -3.09
C THR A 75 16.20 -8.79 -2.78
N PRO A 76 17.36 -9.03 -2.11
CA PRO A 76 18.27 -7.96 -1.77
C PRO A 76 18.98 -7.37 -3.00
N ASN A 77 19.16 -6.04 -3.01
CA ASN A 77 19.99 -5.37 -4.01
C ASN A 77 21.49 -5.48 -3.64
N LEU A 78 22.14 -6.51 -4.15
CA LEU A 78 23.55 -6.78 -3.82
C LEU A 78 24.50 -5.64 -4.23
N ARG A 79 24.15 -4.82 -5.21
CA ARG A 79 24.98 -3.66 -5.63
C ARG A 79 25.00 -2.60 -4.52
N ASN A 80 23.86 -2.36 -3.87
CA ASN A 80 23.71 -1.37 -2.82
C ASN A 80 24.18 -1.88 -1.44
N LEU A 81 24.29 -3.20 -1.28
CA LEU A 81 24.80 -3.87 -0.08
C LEU A 81 26.33 -4.10 -0.11
N SER A 82 27.05 -3.56 -1.11
CA SER A 82 28.49 -3.66 -1.17
C SER A 82 29.16 -2.92 0.00
N LEU A 83 30.35 -3.42 0.42
CA LEU A 83 31.14 -2.76 1.48
C LEU A 83 31.44 -1.29 1.17
N ASP A 84 31.68 -0.95 -0.11
CA ASP A 84 31.92 0.41 -0.55
C ASP A 84 30.67 1.30 -0.44
N SER A 85 29.49 0.76 -0.66
CA SER A 85 28.22 1.49 -0.49
C SER A 85 27.93 1.72 0.99
N LEU A 86 28.12 0.71 1.83
CA LEU A 86 27.98 0.85 3.29
C LEU A 86 28.99 1.84 3.89
N ARG A 87 30.23 1.82 3.42
CA ARG A 87 31.26 2.77 3.84
C ARG A 87 30.89 4.20 3.45
N ARG A 88 30.49 4.45 2.19
CA ARG A 88 30.02 5.77 1.74
C ARG A 88 28.81 6.27 2.51
N ALA A 89 27.88 5.36 2.84
CA ALA A 89 26.74 5.70 3.67
C ALA A 89 27.17 6.15 5.08
N ALA A 90 28.09 5.43 5.70
CA ALA A 90 28.64 5.78 7.02
C ALA A 90 29.42 7.12 6.97
N GLU A 91 30.24 7.33 5.95
CA GLU A 91 30.99 8.59 5.75
C GLU A 91 30.04 9.79 5.59
N ASN A 92 28.93 9.63 4.87
CA ASN A 92 27.93 10.68 4.69
C ASN A 92 27.20 11.01 6.01
N VAL A 93 26.83 10.00 6.77
CA VAL A 93 26.20 10.19 8.10
C VAL A 93 27.14 10.92 9.04
N LEU A 94 28.41 10.50 9.11
CA LEU A 94 29.44 11.16 9.95
C LEU A 94 29.72 12.60 9.49
N ALA A 95 29.57 12.91 8.21
CA ALA A 95 29.72 14.25 7.67
C ALA A 95 28.46 15.13 7.81
N GLY A 96 27.41 14.65 8.51
CA GLY A 96 26.14 15.35 8.66
C GLY A 96 25.37 15.51 7.33
N LYS A 97 25.74 14.72 6.32
CA LYS A 97 25.03 14.67 5.05
C LYS A 97 23.89 13.67 5.15
N ALA A 98 22.80 13.93 4.42
CA ALA A 98 21.68 13.01 4.36
C ALA A 98 22.14 11.60 3.93
N PHE A 99 21.53 10.57 4.54
CA PHE A 99 21.80 9.18 4.17
C PHE A 99 21.48 8.99 2.68
N PRO A 100 22.40 8.48 1.85
CA PRO A 100 22.07 8.21 0.46
C PRO A 100 21.02 7.10 0.43
N PHE A 101 19.82 7.44 -0.04
CA PHE A 101 18.74 6.49 -0.23
C PHE A 101 19.06 5.59 -1.44
N HIS A 102 19.83 4.55 -1.20
CA HIS A 102 19.96 3.45 -2.14
C HIS A 102 19.04 2.34 -1.66
N GLY A 103 18.13 1.90 -2.52
CA GLY A 103 17.19 0.83 -2.21
C GLY A 103 17.93 -0.44 -1.80
N LEU A 104 17.54 -1.02 -0.68
CA LEU A 104 18.10 -2.29 -0.18
C LEU A 104 17.54 -3.50 -0.93
N LEU A 105 16.40 -3.33 -1.61
CA LEU A 105 15.73 -4.34 -2.41
C LEU A 105 15.95 -4.12 -3.90
N ASP A 106 15.93 -5.20 -4.66
CA ASP A 106 16.08 -5.13 -6.11
C ASP A 106 14.76 -4.75 -6.78
N ARG A 107 14.67 -3.50 -7.23
CA ARG A 107 13.49 -2.97 -7.90
C ARG A 107 13.16 -3.73 -9.19
N SER A 108 14.15 -4.27 -9.91
CA SER A 108 13.93 -4.98 -11.17
C SER A 108 13.09 -6.25 -10.97
N VAL A 109 13.16 -6.88 -9.80
CA VAL A 109 12.31 -8.01 -9.44
C VAL A 109 10.86 -7.57 -9.31
N LEU A 110 10.60 -6.48 -8.57
CA LEU A 110 9.25 -5.93 -8.44
C LEU A 110 8.67 -5.52 -9.80
N GLU A 111 9.47 -4.85 -10.64
CA GLU A 111 9.08 -4.49 -12.02
C GLU A 111 8.72 -5.73 -12.86
N GLY A 112 9.53 -6.78 -12.77
CA GLY A 112 9.28 -8.05 -13.45
C GLY A 112 7.96 -8.69 -13.02
N LEU A 113 7.70 -8.75 -11.73
CA LEU A 113 6.48 -9.31 -11.16
C LEU A 113 5.22 -8.54 -11.58
N ILE A 114 5.28 -7.21 -11.58
CA ILE A 114 4.14 -6.40 -12.00
C ILE A 114 3.92 -6.52 -13.50
N ARG A 115 4.99 -6.53 -14.30
CA ARG A 115 4.89 -6.71 -15.76
C ARG A 115 4.29 -8.07 -16.14
N GLU A 116 4.58 -9.11 -15.38
CA GLU A 116 3.99 -10.44 -15.57
C GLU A 116 2.49 -10.45 -15.25
N LEU A 117 2.09 -9.74 -14.20
CA LEU A 117 0.70 -9.71 -13.74
C LEU A 117 -0.18 -8.76 -14.58
N MET A 118 0.38 -7.64 -15.08
CA MET A 118 -0.41 -6.63 -15.78
C MET A 118 -0.53 -6.92 -17.28
N PRO A 119 -1.73 -6.78 -17.88
CA PRO A 119 -1.89 -6.89 -19.32
C PRO A 119 -1.20 -5.73 -20.06
N ALA A 120 -0.72 -6.00 -21.28
CA ALA A 120 -0.11 -4.97 -22.12
C ALA A 120 -1.13 -3.86 -22.47
N GLU A 121 -2.36 -4.25 -22.81
CA GLU A 121 -3.47 -3.34 -23.05
C GLU A 121 -4.36 -3.24 -21.82
N TRP A 122 -4.67 -2.01 -21.41
CA TRP A 122 -5.58 -1.79 -20.28
C TRP A 122 -7.01 -2.09 -20.70
N PRO A 123 -7.78 -2.88 -19.91
CA PRO A 123 -9.16 -3.20 -20.28
C PRO A 123 -10.02 -1.93 -20.34
N SER A 124 -10.81 -1.79 -21.41
CA SER A 124 -11.62 -0.58 -21.65
C SER A 124 -12.79 -0.41 -20.68
N ASP A 125 -13.21 -1.50 -20.04
CA ASP A 125 -14.29 -1.56 -19.05
C ASP A 125 -13.78 -1.61 -17.59
N ALA A 126 -12.45 -1.54 -17.41
CA ALA A 126 -11.85 -1.54 -16.09
C ALA A 126 -12.29 -0.33 -15.26
N PRO A 127 -12.46 -0.47 -13.94
CA PRO A 127 -12.64 0.66 -13.05
C PRO A 127 -11.52 1.70 -13.20
N GLU A 128 -11.84 2.97 -12.93
CA GLU A 128 -10.80 4.00 -12.84
C GLU A 128 -9.81 3.68 -11.73
N VAL A 129 -8.52 3.76 -12.00
CA VAL A 129 -7.46 3.49 -11.01
C VAL A 129 -6.60 4.72 -10.80
N VAL A 130 -6.48 5.13 -9.52
CA VAL A 130 -5.62 6.25 -9.11
C VAL A 130 -4.54 5.75 -8.15
N ALA A 131 -3.28 5.89 -8.56
CA ALA A 131 -2.11 5.61 -7.74
C ALA A 131 -1.55 6.90 -7.13
N THR A 132 -1.32 6.91 -5.81
CA THR A 132 -0.76 8.07 -5.11
C THR A 132 0.74 7.89 -4.89
N SER A 133 1.52 8.92 -5.22
CA SER A 133 2.97 8.98 -5.06
C SER A 133 3.38 10.36 -4.54
N LEU A 134 4.65 10.52 -4.15
CA LEU A 134 5.26 11.80 -3.79
C LEU A 134 6.34 12.17 -4.80
N GLU A 135 6.18 13.33 -5.47
CA GLU A 135 7.22 13.95 -6.29
C GLU A 135 8.28 14.57 -5.37
N CYS A 136 9.54 14.18 -5.54
CA CYS A 136 10.68 14.77 -4.83
C CYS A 136 11.21 15.96 -5.60
N ARG A 137 11.17 17.16 -5.01
CA ARG A 137 11.61 18.41 -5.65
C ARG A 137 13.03 18.83 -5.29
N GLY A 138 13.67 18.15 -4.36
CA GLY A 138 15.07 18.38 -3.97
C GLY A 138 16.07 17.54 -4.75
N GLY A 139 17.37 17.81 -4.57
CA GLY A 139 18.46 16.99 -5.11
C GLY A 139 18.41 15.54 -4.64
N LEU A 140 19.43 14.73 -4.99
CA LEU A 140 19.49 13.27 -4.75
C LEU A 140 19.18 12.84 -3.29
N PHE A 141 19.21 13.78 -2.39
CA PHE A 141 19.05 13.63 -0.94
C PHE A 141 18.01 14.61 -0.43
N GLY A 142 16.88 14.71 -1.16
CA GLY A 142 15.80 15.63 -0.86
C GLY A 142 15.82 16.04 0.59
N GLU A 143 15.99 17.31 0.83
CA GLU A 143 16.01 17.88 2.16
C GLU A 143 14.91 17.21 2.97
N LEU A 144 15.18 16.90 4.22
CA LEU A 144 14.20 16.35 5.16
C LEU A 144 13.00 17.29 5.36
N ASP A 145 13.00 18.41 4.63
CA ASP A 145 11.94 19.40 4.61
C ASP A 145 10.71 18.88 3.85
N SER A 146 9.57 18.90 4.50
CA SER A 146 8.27 18.53 3.91
C SER A 146 7.88 19.40 2.70
N SER A 147 8.41 20.62 2.58
CA SER A 147 8.18 21.51 1.43
C SER A 147 8.81 20.99 0.12
N SER A 148 9.78 20.06 0.22
CA SER A 148 10.46 19.43 -0.92
C SER A 148 9.66 18.31 -1.57
N TYR A 149 8.50 17.95 -1.03
CA TYR A 149 7.65 16.91 -1.55
C TYR A 149 6.29 17.45 -2.01
N ARG A 150 5.78 16.89 -3.10
CA ARG A 150 4.45 17.19 -3.61
C ARG A 150 3.71 15.92 -3.94
N ARG A 151 2.49 15.76 -3.42
CA ARG A 151 1.61 14.66 -3.79
C ARG A 151 1.32 14.67 -5.28
N LYS A 152 1.50 13.52 -5.91
CA LYS A 152 1.16 13.24 -7.31
C LYS A 152 0.16 12.08 -7.33
N ARG A 153 -0.84 12.21 -8.17
CA ARG A 153 -1.82 11.15 -8.47
C ARG A 153 -1.67 10.78 -9.93
N PHE A 154 -1.47 9.51 -10.19
CA PHE A 154 -1.40 8.93 -11.52
C PHE A 154 -2.72 8.22 -11.82
N ARG A 155 -3.34 8.52 -12.94
CA ARG A 155 -4.54 7.85 -13.45
C ARG A 155 -4.09 6.72 -14.36
N ILE A 156 -3.96 5.55 -13.79
CA ILE A 156 -3.27 4.40 -14.39
C ILE A 156 -3.92 3.96 -15.71
N GLY A 157 -5.24 3.91 -15.78
CA GLY A 157 -5.97 3.52 -16.99
C GLY A 157 -5.94 4.57 -18.12
N GLU A 158 -5.59 5.82 -17.82
CA GLU A 158 -5.50 6.89 -18.82
C GLU A 158 -4.13 6.95 -19.50
N GLU A 159 -3.09 6.31 -18.93
CA GLU A 159 -1.76 6.26 -19.53
C GLU A 159 -1.71 5.13 -20.60
N PRO A 160 -1.57 5.49 -21.88
CA PRO A 160 -1.58 4.50 -22.96
C PRO A 160 -0.29 3.67 -23.04
N ASP A 161 0.83 4.22 -22.59
CA ASP A 161 2.13 3.54 -22.61
C ASP A 161 2.22 2.56 -21.43
N ALA A 162 2.30 1.26 -21.73
CA ALA A 162 2.38 0.19 -20.74
C ALA A 162 3.63 0.31 -19.83
N GLU A 163 4.76 0.73 -20.37
CA GLU A 163 5.99 0.89 -19.61
C GLU A 163 5.89 2.08 -18.67
N LYS A 164 5.30 3.18 -19.13
CA LYS A 164 5.05 4.34 -18.26
C LYS A 164 4.02 4.04 -17.17
N ARG A 165 2.95 3.31 -17.49
CA ARG A 165 2.01 2.78 -16.47
C ARG A 165 2.72 1.99 -15.39
N LEU A 166 3.64 1.09 -15.81
CA LEU A 166 4.45 0.32 -14.87
C LEU A 166 5.27 1.24 -13.97
N GLN A 167 5.96 2.23 -14.55
CA GLN A 167 6.76 3.19 -13.79
C GLN A 167 5.91 4.00 -12.80
N GLU A 168 4.71 4.41 -13.17
CA GLU A 168 3.77 5.13 -12.30
C GLU A 168 3.32 4.26 -11.10
N LEU A 169 3.07 2.97 -11.33
CA LEU A 169 2.76 2.02 -10.27
C LEU A 169 3.94 1.80 -9.33
N ILE A 170 5.14 1.57 -9.89
CA ILE A 170 6.37 1.40 -9.11
C ILE A 170 6.68 2.68 -8.31
N ALA A 171 6.46 3.86 -8.88
CA ALA A 171 6.66 5.14 -8.20
C ALA A 171 5.80 5.25 -6.92
N SER A 172 4.56 4.73 -6.97
CA SER A 172 3.70 4.67 -5.79
C SER A 172 4.22 3.70 -4.71
N ALA A 173 4.97 2.67 -5.10
CA ALA A 173 5.48 1.62 -4.23
C ALA A 173 6.99 1.74 -3.93
N ALA A 174 7.64 2.82 -4.37
CA ALA A 174 9.06 3.05 -4.13
C ALA A 174 9.32 3.52 -2.69
N ILE A 175 9.13 2.59 -1.73
CA ILE A 175 9.34 2.85 -0.29
C ILE A 175 10.78 3.32 -0.08
N PRO A 176 10.99 4.52 0.51
CA PRO A 176 12.32 5.00 0.85
C PRO A 176 13.08 3.95 1.68
N TRP A 177 14.36 3.76 1.35
CA TRP A 177 15.26 2.70 1.84
C TRP A 177 14.97 1.29 1.32
N GLY A 178 13.74 0.97 0.96
CA GLY A 178 13.40 -0.27 0.28
C GLY A 178 13.82 -0.24 -1.18
N PHE A 179 13.41 0.78 -1.90
CA PHE A 179 13.67 0.94 -3.34
C PHE A 179 14.25 2.33 -3.68
N ASP A 180 15.02 2.39 -4.77
CA ASP A 180 15.45 3.67 -5.33
C ASP A 180 14.24 4.48 -5.86
N PRO A 181 14.28 5.83 -5.79
CA PRO A 181 13.26 6.67 -6.41
C PRO A 181 13.08 6.36 -7.90
N VAL A 182 11.86 6.48 -8.39
CA VAL A 182 11.52 6.27 -9.81
C VAL A 182 11.59 7.59 -10.55
N GLU A 183 12.24 7.61 -11.71
CA GLU A 183 12.28 8.78 -12.59
C GLU A 183 11.26 8.64 -13.71
N ILE A 184 10.33 9.61 -13.82
CA ILE A 184 9.31 9.69 -14.87
C ILE A 184 9.34 11.12 -15.41
N ASP A 185 9.55 11.29 -16.70
CA ASP A 185 9.58 12.59 -17.39
C ASP A 185 10.54 13.61 -16.70
N GLY A 186 11.73 13.16 -16.29
CA GLY A 186 12.75 13.97 -15.62
C GLY A 186 12.42 14.40 -14.19
N ARG A 187 11.38 13.80 -13.59
CA ARG A 187 10.99 14.02 -12.20
C ARG A 187 11.15 12.74 -11.39
N ARG A 188 11.46 12.87 -10.12
CA ARG A 188 11.66 11.74 -9.23
C ARG A 188 10.48 11.57 -8.28
N TYR A 189 10.11 10.31 -8.07
CA TYR A 189 8.98 9.93 -7.26
C TYR A 189 9.37 8.85 -6.25
N VAL A 190 8.74 8.92 -5.08
CA VAL A 190 8.83 7.90 -4.02
C VAL A 190 7.43 7.51 -3.57
N ASP A 191 7.35 6.50 -2.70
CA ASP A 191 6.11 5.98 -2.14
C ASP A 191 5.21 7.10 -1.59
N GLY A 192 3.92 7.01 -1.95
CA GLY A 192 2.90 7.98 -1.56
C GLY A 192 2.40 7.85 -0.12
N GLY A 193 2.78 6.80 0.60
CA GLY A 193 2.31 6.52 1.95
C GLY A 193 3.03 7.31 3.06
N TRP A 194 3.89 8.24 2.71
CA TRP A 194 4.62 9.05 3.69
C TRP A 194 3.82 10.28 4.09
N ASP A 195 2.83 10.10 4.98
CA ASP A 195 1.87 11.14 5.39
C ASP A 195 2.54 12.38 5.97
N GLU A 196 3.63 12.22 6.73
CA GLU A 196 4.42 13.32 7.31
C GLU A 196 5.05 14.24 6.25
N LYS A 197 5.22 13.74 5.02
CA LYS A 197 5.71 14.48 3.84
C LYS A 197 4.59 14.91 2.90
N GLY A 198 3.34 14.89 3.37
CA GLY A 198 2.17 15.28 2.59
C GLY A 198 1.65 14.17 1.66
N GLY A 199 2.07 12.92 1.90
CA GLY A 199 1.50 11.74 1.28
C GLY A 199 0.04 11.49 1.67
N GLU A 200 -0.47 10.35 1.27
CA GLU A 200 -1.81 9.88 1.64
C GLU A 200 -1.80 8.35 1.66
N ASN A 201 -1.45 7.77 2.81
CA ASN A 201 -1.33 6.31 2.94
C ASN A 201 -2.68 5.60 2.75
N VAL A 202 -3.78 6.26 3.09
CA VAL A 202 -5.16 5.83 2.81
C VAL A 202 -5.78 6.82 1.83
N PRO A 203 -5.62 6.64 0.50
CA PRO A 203 -5.94 7.65 -0.51
C PRO A 203 -7.45 7.75 -0.76
N LEU A 204 -8.17 8.33 0.20
CA LEU A 204 -9.61 8.55 0.12
C LEU A 204 -9.97 9.72 -0.81
N THR A 205 -9.10 10.72 -0.86
CA THR A 205 -9.37 11.99 -1.56
C THR A 205 -9.72 11.80 -3.05
N PRO A 206 -9.06 10.93 -3.85
CA PRO A 206 -9.43 10.73 -5.26
C PRO A 206 -10.87 10.26 -5.42
N ILE A 207 -11.31 9.31 -4.60
CA ILE A 207 -12.68 8.78 -4.67
C ILE A 207 -13.72 9.85 -4.29
N LEU A 208 -13.42 10.69 -3.29
CA LEU A 208 -14.33 11.74 -2.85
C LEU A 208 -14.46 12.88 -3.86
N GLN A 209 -13.34 13.27 -4.49
CA GLN A 209 -13.29 14.44 -5.37
C GLN A 209 -13.66 14.13 -6.81
N ASP A 210 -13.18 12.98 -7.32
CA ASP A 210 -13.21 12.70 -8.75
C ASP A 210 -14.31 11.69 -9.16
N CYS A 211 -14.96 10.99 -8.18
CA CYS A 211 -15.93 9.95 -8.46
C CYS A 211 -17.33 10.27 -7.90
N PRO A 212 -18.09 11.18 -8.54
CA PRO A 212 -19.40 11.62 -8.05
C PRO A 212 -20.45 10.49 -8.05
N ASN A 213 -20.31 9.51 -8.94
CA ASN A 213 -21.25 8.38 -9.10
C ASN A 213 -21.05 7.25 -8.08
N VAL A 214 -20.09 7.40 -7.17
CA VAL A 214 -19.85 6.46 -6.07
C VAL A 214 -20.73 6.82 -4.89
N SER A 215 -21.59 5.91 -4.46
CA SER A 215 -22.46 6.06 -3.28
C SER A 215 -21.93 5.30 -2.06
N THR A 216 -21.14 4.26 -2.28
CA THR A 216 -20.52 3.45 -1.22
C THR A 216 -19.02 3.47 -1.38
N ILE A 217 -18.31 3.75 -0.30
CA ILE A 217 -16.84 3.72 -0.27
C ILE A 217 -16.41 2.60 0.67
N VAL A 218 -15.66 1.64 0.13
CA VAL A 218 -15.04 0.56 0.90
C VAL A 218 -13.57 0.91 1.07
N VAL A 219 -13.13 1.08 2.31
CA VAL A 219 -11.74 1.41 2.66
C VAL A 219 -11.09 0.20 3.28
N VAL A 220 -10.07 -0.36 2.63
CA VAL A 220 -9.30 -1.49 3.13
C VAL A 220 -7.99 -0.98 3.72
N ARG A 221 -7.88 -1.04 5.04
CA ARG A 221 -6.66 -0.65 5.76
C ARG A 221 -5.78 -1.86 6.02
N SER A 222 -4.48 -1.63 5.99
CA SER A 222 -3.46 -2.67 6.23
C SER A 222 -3.10 -2.86 7.70
N ASN A 223 -3.52 -1.95 8.57
CA ASN A 223 -3.27 -2.01 10.02
C ASN A 223 -4.58 -2.25 10.79
N SER A 224 -4.48 -3.07 11.84
CA SER A 224 -5.58 -3.32 12.78
C SER A 224 -5.90 -2.08 13.62
N ALA A 225 -7.07 -2.06 14.25
CA ALA A 225 -7.45 -1.00 15.19
C ALA A 225 -6.55 -0.96 16.43
N GLU A 226 -5.85 -2.04 16.74
CA GLU A 226 -4.84 -2.08 17.82
C GLU A 226 -3.64 -1.17 17.51
N ILE A 227 -3.22 -1.11 16.24
CA ILE A 227 -2.08 -0.28 15.79
C ILE A 227 -2.51 1.14 15.44
N GLU A 228 -3.64 1.28 14.76
CA GLU A 228 -4.21 2.56 14.34
C GLU A 228 -5.63 2.70 14.89
N PRO A 229 -5.80 3.07 16.17
CA PRO A 229 -7.10 3.15 16.81
C PRO A 229 -7.98 4.27 16.23
N GLU A 230 -7.38 5.29 15.66
CA GLU A 230 -8.10 6.45 15.13
C GLU A 230 -9.03 6.04 13.99
N PRO A 231 -10.31 6.45 14.04
CA PRO A 231 -11.23 6.27 12.93
C PRO A 231 -10.78 7.10 11.73
N LEU A 232 -11.15 6.64 10.54
CA LEU A 232 -10.85 7.37 9.32
C LEU A 232 -11.57 8.73 9.32
N LYS A 233 -10.80 9.81 9.15
CA LYS A 233 -11.36 11.17 8.96
C LYS A 233 -11.83 11.29 7.51
N ALA A 234 -13.14 11.25 7.31
CA ALA A 234 -13.74 11.25 5.98
C ALA A 234 -14.49 12.56 5.73
N GLN A 235 -13.81 13.70 5.81
CA GLN A 235 -14.39 14.99 5.39
C GLN A 235 -14.72 14.92 3.89
N GLY A 236 -15.92 15.32 3.51
CA GLY A 236 -16.41 15.27 2.13
C GLY A 236 -17.10 13.97 1.76
N SER A 237 -17.35 13.07 2.73
CA SER A 237 -18.11 11.84 2.49
C SER A 237 -19.60 11.97 2.79
N GLU A 238 -20.10 13.18 2.98
CA GLU A 238 -21.49 13.45 3.28
C GLU A 238 -22.40 12.86 2.20
N GLY A 239 -23.41 12.09 2.61
CA GLY A 239 -24.32 11.40 1.70
C GLY A 239 -23.78 10.09 1.09
N LYS A 240 -22.55 9.68 1.42
CA LYS A 240 -21.98 8.40 0.99
C LYS A 240 -21.92 7.42 2.16
N THR A 241 -22.08 6.13 1.86
CA THR A 241 -21.87 5.07 2.85
C THR A 241 -20.39 4.72 2.91
N LEU A 242 -19.74 4.92 4.07
CA LEU A 242 -18.35 4.52 4.29
C LEU A 242 -18.27 3.22 5.08
N ILE A 243 -17.53 2.24 4.56
CA ILE A 243 -17.29 0.96 5.21
C ILE A 243 -15.80 0.73 5.29
N GLU A 244 -15.31 0.59 6.49
CA GLU A 244 -13.91 0.30 6.74
C GLU A 244 -13.72 -1.20 6.98
N VAL A 245 -12.78 -1.81 6.26
CA VAL A 245 -12.34 -3.19 6.44
C VAL A 245 -10.92 -3.14 6.99
N ARG A 246 -10.75 -3.66 8.20
CA ARG A 246 -9.45 -3.72 8.89
C ARG A 246 -9.13 -5.15 9.29
N PRO A 247 -7.84 -5.50 9.41
CA PRO A 247 -7.45 -6.75 10.02
C PRO A 247 -8.00 -6.86 11.45
N SER A 248 -8.74 -7.93 11.74
CA SER A 248 -9.27 -8.24 13.08
C SER A 248 -8.17 -8.54 14.09
N ALA A 249 -6.98 -8.96 13.61
CA ALA A 249 -5.76 -9.11 14.38
C ALA A 249 -4.58 -8.53 13.59
N THR A 250 -3.57 -8.05 14.31
CA THR A 250 -2.37 -7.45 13.71
C THR A 250 -1.69 -8.44 12.74
N LEU A 251 -1.45 -8.01 11.50
CA LEU A 251 -0.76 -8.78 10.47
C LEU A 251 0.74 -8.83 10.82
N LYS A 252 1.18 -9.97 11.35
CA LYS A 252 2.57 -10.20 11.81
C LYS A 252 3.25 -11.25 10.94
N GLY A 253 4.51 -11.01 10.57
CA GLY A 253 5.39 -11.99 9.92
C GLY A 253 6.33 -12.68 10.93
N PRO A 254 7.07 -13.72 10.51
CA PRO A 254 8.04 -14.42 11.34
C PRO A 254 9.19 -13.53 11.79
N PHE A 255 9.50 -12.47 11.04
CA PHE A 255 10.56 -11.49 11.35
C PHE A 255 10.07 -10.25 12.10
N ASN A 256 8.97 -10.33 12.80
CA ASN A 256 8.53 -9.26 13.69
C ASN A 256 9.50 -8.94 14.84
N THR A 257 10.59 -9.64 14.90
CA THR A 257 11.65 -9.53 15.90
C THR A 257 12.63 -8.38 15.66
N LEU A 258 12.37 -7.45 14.75
CA LEU A 258 13.04 -6.14 14.88
C LEU A 258 12.64 -5.44 16.18
N SER A 259 11.42 -5.68 16.70
CA SER A 259 11.06 -5.27 18.05
C SER A 259 11.83 -6.03 19.16
N GLY A 260 12.36 -7.22 18.87
CA GLY A 260 13.27 -7.95 19.75
C GLY A 260 14.73 -7.51 19.65
N PHE A 261 15.08 -6.69 18.65
CA PHE A 261 16.40 -6.06 18.48
C PHE A 261 16.45 -4.61 18.94
N VAL A 262 15.30 -3.99 19.22
CA VAL A 262 15.30 -2.68 19.91
C VAL A 262 15.62 -2.95 21.37
N PRO A 263 16.79 -2.52 21.88
CA PRO A 263 17.09 -2.63 23.30
C PRO A 263 15.94 -2.03 24.10
N ASP A 264 15.64 -2.63 25.26
CA ASP A 264 14.66 -2.10 26.19
C ASP A 264 14.89 -0.58 26.39
N ALA A 265 13.80 0.19 26.40
CA ALA A 265 13.86 1.63 26.59
C ALA A 265 14.67 2.01 27.84
N ASP A 266 14.57 1.21 28.90
CA ASP A 266 15.34 1.41 30.14
C ASP A 266 16.84 1.11 29.93
N PHE A 267 17.21 0.15 29.08
CA PHE A 267 18.61 -0.08 28.72
C PHE A 267 19.19 1.12 27.96
N ILE A 268 18.42 1.72 27.02
CA ILE A 268 18.86 2.89 26.24
C ILE A 268 18.96 4.14 27.13
N ARG A 269 18.02 4.35 28.07
CA ARG A 269 18.06 5.46 29.02
C ARG A 269 19.30 5.42 29.95
N ASN A 270 19.80 4.24 30.22
CA ASN A 270 21.00 4.05 31.01
C ASN A 270 22.32 4.25 30.27
N LEU A 271 22.27 4.51 28.94
CA LEU A 271 23.45 4.85 28.15
C LEU A 271 23.48 6.37 27.90
N PRO A 272 24.41 7.14 28.57
CA PRO A 272 24.37 8.61 28.60
C PRO A 272 24.37 9.26 27.18
N PHE A 273 24.96 8.62 26.18
CA PHE A 273 25.03 9.12 24.81
C PHE A 273 23.77 8.77 23.96
N LEU A 274 22.93 7.85 24.44
CA LEU A 274 21.68 7.44 23.79
C LEU A 274 20.44 7.94 24.55
N ALA A 275 20.59 8.53 25.73
CA ALA A 275 19.49 9.05 26.53
C ALA A 275 18.56 10.01 25.76
N PRO A 276 19.05 10.89 24.86
CA PRO A 276 18.19 11.75 24.03
C PRO A 276 17.34 10.96 23.01
N LEU A 277 17.72 9.74 22.66
CA LEU A 277 16.95 8.86 21.79
C LEU A 277 15.83 8.15 22.57
N ALA A 278 15.98 7.97 23.89
CA ALA A 278 15.00 7.31 24.73
C ALA A 278 13.67 8.07 24.79
N ASP A 279 13.69 9.40 24.75
CA ASP A 279 12.48 10.24 24.73
C ASP A 279 11.67 10.10 23.43
N ASN A 280 12.28 9.56 22.37
CA ASN A 280 11.63 9.27 21.10
C ASN A 280 11.26 7.77 20.93
N LEU A 281 11.56 6.91 21.92
CA LEU A 281 11.36 5.46 21.79
C LEU A 281 9.91 5.08 21.62
N ASP A 282 8.97 5.77 22.25
CA ASP A 282 7.54 5.53 22.05
C ASP A 282 7.08 5.84 20.64
N ALA A 283 7.67 6.87 20.02
CA ALA A 283 7.43 7.20 18.61
C ALA A 283 8.09 6.15 17.69
N ILE A 284 9.30 5.69 18.03
CA ILE A 284 10.02 4.64 17.30
C ILE A 284 9.26 3.32 17.43
N ASP A 285 8.83 2.91 18.62
CA ASP A 285 8.05 1.68 18.84
C ASP A 285 6.73 1.73 18.07
N ARG A 286 6.04 2.88 18.07
CA ARG A 286 4.84 3.08 17.27
C ARG A 286 5.13 2.93 15.78
N GLN A 287 6.19 3.52 15.27
CA GLN A 287 6.61 3.38 13.88
C GLN A 287 6.95 1.93 13.54
N LEU A 288 7.71 1.25 14.39
CA LEU A 288 8.05 -0.17 14.20
C LEU A 288 6.80 -1.06 14.19
N ARG A 289 5.77 -0.75 15.00
CA ARG A 289 4.48 -1.47 14.99
C ARG A 289 3.70 -1.20 13.70
N ILE A 290 3.71 0.04 13.20
CA ILE A 290 3.10 0.39 11.90
C ILE A 290 3.80 -0.40 10.78
N TRP A 291 5.13 -0.53 10.84
CA TRP A 291 5.92 -1.29 9.87
C TRP A 291 5.88 -2.81 10.10
N SER A 292 5.32 -3.27 11.22
CA SER A 292 5.15 -4.70 11.51
C SER A 292 4.38 -5.39 10.39
N GLY A 293 4.91 -6.50 9.89
CA GLY A 293 4.34 -7.26 8.78
C GLY A 293 4.55 -6.65 7.39
N THR A 294 5.03 -5.41 7.26
CA THR A 294 5.25 -4.76 5.96
C THR A 294 6.27 -5.50 5.08
N PHE A 295 7.25 -6.16 5.69
CA PHE A 295 8.29 -6.93 5.00
C PHE A 295 8.13 -8.44 5.19
N ALA A 296 6.95 -8.92 5.58
CA ALA A 296 6.68 -10.32 5.84
C ALA A 296 6.25 -11.06 4.55
N PHE A 297 7.07 -11.05 3.53
CA PHE A 297 6.76 -11.62 2.21
C PHE A 297 6.84 -13.15 2.14
N ASP A 298 7.07 -13.88 3.23
CA ASP A 298 7.11 -15.35 3.22
C ASP A 298 5.74 -15.96 2.91
N GLY A 299 5.72 -17.09 2.20
CA GLY A 299 4.50 -17.74 1.73
C GLY A 299 3.52 -18.12 2.85
N GLY A 300 4.02 -18.41 4.06
CA GLY A 300 3.19 -18.70 5.24
C GLY A 300 2.43 -17.47 5.72
N SER A 301 3.10 -16.32 5.79
CA SER A 301 2.49 -15.03 6.13
C SER A 301 1.49 -14.61 5.06
N MET A 302 1.85 -14.72 3.77
CA MET A 302 0.96 -14.38 2.66
C MET A 302 -0.34 -15.18 2.71
N SER A 303 -0.23 -16.50 2.93
CA SER A 303 -1.41 -17.36 3.04
C SER A 303 -2.31 -17.01 4.24
N ARG A 304 -1.72 -16.59 5.37
CA ARG A 304 -2.49 -16.14 6.54
C ARG A 304 -3.19 -14.81 6.26
N PHE A 305 -2.46 -13.85 5.66
CA PHE A 305 -3.01 -12.52 5.38
C PHE A 305 -4.17 -12.59 4.38
N VAL A 306 -4.04 -13.39 3.32
CA VAL A 306 -5.15 -13.64 2.38
C VAL A 306 -6.36 -14.24 3.11
N ARG A 307 -6.18 -15.28 3.93
CA ARG A 307 -7.29 -15.89 4.67
C ARG A 307 -7.96 -14.92 5.63
N GLN A 308 -7.17 -14.13 6.35
CA GLN A 308 -7.70 -13.12 7.27
C GLN A 308 -8.47 -12.05 6.51
N GLY A 309 -7.92 -11.53 5.40
CA GLY A 309 -8.59 -10.55 4.56
C GLY A 309 -9.93 -11.04 4.01
N TYR A 310 -9.98 -12.29 3.58
CA TYR A 310 -11.22 -12.92 3.13
C TYR A 310 -12.27 -13.00 4.26
N ALA A 311 -11.89 -13.46 5.45
CA ALA A 311 -12.81 -13.57 6.59
C ALA A 311 -13.31 -12.20 7.07
N ASP A 312 -12.39 -11.23 7.23
CA ASP A 312 -12.73 -9.88 7.67
C ASP A 312 -13.54 -9.12 6.61
N GLY A 313 -13.24 -9.35 5.33
CA GLY A 313 -14.00 -8.82 4.20
C GLY A 313 -15.44 -9.31 4.19
N LEU A 314 -15.66 -10.62 4.32
CA LEU A 314 -17.01 -11.18 4.43
C LEU A 314 -17.77 -10.61 5.63
N ALA A 315 -17.12 -10.53 6.80
CA ALA A 315 -17.75 -10.00 8.01
C ALA A 315 -18.19 -8.53 7.86
N ALA A 316 -17.35 -7.69 7.26
CA ALA A 316 -17.63 -6.27 7.09
C ALA A 316 -18.64 -5.97 5.97
N LEU A 317 -18.58 -6.73 4.86
CA LEU A 317 -19.24 -6.36 3.60
C LEU A 317 -20.53 -7.15 3.32
N ARG A 318 -20.83 -8.23 4.08
CA ARG A 318 -22.02 -9.08 3.84
C ARG A 318 -23.34 -8.29 3.73
N ARG A 319 -23.45 -7.15 4.42
CA ARG A 319 -24.65 -6.29 4.38
C ARG A 319 -24.84 -5.57 3.04
N LEU A 320 -23.78 -5.49 2.21
CA LEU A 320 -23.83 -4.90 0.88
C LEU A 320 -24.24 -5.90 -0.21
N ARG A 321 -24.34 -7.19 0.14
CA ARG A 321 -24.73 -8.24 -0.81
C ARG A 321 -26.05 -7.83 -1.48
N PRO A 322 -26.13 -7.83 -2.82
CA PRO A 322 -27.38 -7.59 -3.50
C PRO A 322 -28.43 -8.57 -3.01
N LYS A 323 -29.62 -8.09 -2.67
CA LYS A 323 -30.75 -8.97 -2.40
C LYS A 323 -31.06 -9.69 -3.71
N GLU A 324 -30.99 -11.03 -3.71
CA GLU A 324 -31.48 -11.83 -4.84
C GLU A 324 -32.93 -11.38 -5.11
N LYS A 325 -33.20 -10.89 -6.31
CA LYS A 325 -34.57 -10.74 -6.77
C LYS A 325 -35.13 -12.15 -6.88
N LEU A 326 -35.88 -12.59 -5.85
CA LEU A 326 -36.72 -13.79 -5.97
C LEU A 326 -37.64 -13.53 -7.17
N ASN A 327 -37.30 -14.20 -8.27
CA ASN A 327 -38.15 -14.16 -9.46
C ASN A 327 -39.32 -15.11 -9.19
N TRP A 328 -40.43 -14.55 -8.65
CA TRP A 328 -41.66 -15.29 -8.36
C TRP A 328 -42.37 -15.79 -9.62
N ASP A 329 -41.88 -15.40 -10.81
CA ASP A 329 -42.51 -15.77 -12.09
C ASP A 329 -42.05 -17.13 -12.63
N THR A 330 -41.27 -17.90 -11.87
CA THR A 330 -40.75 -19.24 -12.26
C THR A 330 -41.16 -20.37 -11.29
N LEU A 331 -42.16 -20.17 -10.41
CA LEU A 331 -42.77 -21.22 -9.61
C LEU A 331 -44.14 -21.63 -10.16
#